data_1dde5b49165d0bbdfa4d9ca41f5f4df0
#
_entry.id   1dde5b49165d0bbdfa4d9ca41f5f4df0
#
_cell.length_a   1.000
_cell.length_b   1.000
_cell.length_c   1.000
_cell.angle_alpha   90.00
_cell.angle_beta   90.00
_cell.angle_gamma   90.00
#
_symmetry.space_group_name_H-M   'P 1'
#
loop_
_entity.id
_entity.type
_entity.pdbx_description
1 polymer ?
#
loop_
_entity_poly.entity_id
_entity_poly.type
_entity_poly.pdbx_seq_one_letter_code
_entity_poly.pdbx_strand_id
1 'polypeptide(L)' 'GESCVIQKITGRDEVRQHLAELGFVVDAQVMVVNEIAGNLIVQVKQSRIALDRTMANRIMVG' A
#
# COMPACT_ATOMS: atom_id res chain seq x y z
N GLY A 1 2.44 13.28 -6.42
CA GLY A 1 1.99 12.42 -5.46
C GLY A 1 1.41 13.04 -4.21
N GLU A 2 0.23 12.59 -3.89
CA GLU A 2 -0.42 12.98 -2.64
C GLU A 2 -0.23 11.90 -1.61
N SER A 3 -0.04 12.33 -0.36
CA SER A 3 0.01 11.41 0.77
C SER A 3 -1.40 11.04 1.20
N CYS A 4 -1.58 9.77 1.53
CA CYS A 4 -2.83 9.25 2.06
C CYS A 4 -2.54 8.46 3.32
N VAL A 5 -3.56 8.33 4.16
CA VAL A 5 -3.45 7.53 5.38
C VAL A 5 -4.22 6.23 5.17
N ILE A 6 -3.60 5.11 5.51
CA ILE A 6 -4.26 3.81 5.40
C ILE A 6 -5.34 3.71 6.48
N GLN A 7 -6.58 3.49 6.06
CA GLN A 7 -7.70 3.35 6.99
C GLN A 7 -8.05 1.89 7.26
N LYS A 8 -7.87 1.03 6.26
CA LYS A 8 -8.23 -0.37 6.39
C LYS A 8 -7.47 -1.18 5.36
N ILE A 9 -7.12 -2.40 5.71
CA ILE A 9 -6.53 -3.36 4.79
C ILE A 9 -7.45 -4.58 4.75
N THR A 10 -7.88 -4.95 3.54
CA THR A 10 -8.79 -6.08 3.33
C THR A 10 -8.03 -7.29 2.78
N GLY A 11 -8.69 -8.45 2.84
CA GLY A 11 -8.14 -9.68 2.30
C GLY A 11 -7.92 -10.71 3.38
N ARG A 12 -7.28 -11.82 2.98
CA ARG A 12 -6.98 -12.91 3.90
C ARG A 12 -5.86 -12.48 4.86
N ASP A 13 -5.81 -13.14 6.01
CA ASP A 13 -4.81 -12.83 7.02
C ASP A 13 -3.39 -12.88 6.48
N GLU A 14 -3.10 -13.83 5.58
CA GLU A 14 -1.79 -13.97 4.96
C GLU A 14 -1.42 -12.72 4.15
N VAL A 15 -2.37 -12.19 3.39
CA VAL A 15 -2.16 -11.00 2.57
C VAL A 15 -1.95 -9.80 3.47
N ARG A 16 -2.79 -9.64 4.49
CA ARG A 16 -2.68 -8.53 5.42
C ARG A 16 -1.36 -8.57 6.19
N GLN A 17 -0.94 -9.74 6.59
CA GLN A 17 0.32 -9.91 7.29
C GLN A 17 1.50 -9.54 6.38
N HIS A 18 1.47 -9.98 5.14
CA HIS A 18 2.52 -9.65 4.18
C HIS A 18 2.62 -8.14 3.96
N LEU A 19 1.48 -7.49 3.78
CA LEU A 19 1.45 -6.04 3.62
C LEU A 19 1.96 -5.33 4.87
N ALA A 20 1.61 -5.82 6.05
CA ALA A 20 2.07 -5.24 7.30
C ALA A 20 3.59 -5.35 7.43
N GLU A 21 4.17 -6.45 6.99
CA GLU A 21 5.62 -6.62 7.00
C GLU A 21 6.33 -5.62 6.11
N LEU A 22 5.67 -5.19 5.04
CA LEU A 22 6.19 -4.17 4.14
C LEU A 22 6.00 -2.75 4.68
N GLY A 23 5.23 -2.59 5.75
CA GLY A 23 4.97 -1.29 6.36
C GLY A 23 3.56 -0.77 6.12
N PHE A 24 2.71 -1.52 5.42
CA PHE A 24 1.34 -1.09 5.16
C PHE A 24 0.45 -1.50 6.32
N VAL A 25 0.31 -0.59 7.27
CA VAL A 25 -0.53 -0.80 8.45
C VAL A 25 -1.52 0.34 8.58
N VAL A 26 -2.59 0.10 9.33
CA VAL A 26 -3.60 1.13 9.57
C VAL A 26 -2.92 2.35 10.21
N ASP A 27 -3.33 3.53 9.79
CA ASP A 27 -2.79 4.83 10.19
C ASP A 27 -1.41 5.14 9.60
N ALA A 28 -0.80 4.23 8.84
CA ALA A 28 0.45 4.54 8.16
C ALA A 28 0.20 5.52 7.01
N GLN A 29 1.13 6.43 6.82
CA GLN A 29 1.06 7.37 5.73
C GLN A 29 1.78 6.79 4.51
N VAL A 30 1.11 6.83 3.36
CA VAL A 30 1.65 6.32 2.12
C VAL A 30 1.51 7.36 1.01
N MET A 31 2.37 7.28 0.01
CA MET A 31 2.34 8.19 -1.13
C MET A 31 2.49 7.39 -2.41
N VAL A 32 1.59 7.62 -3.37
CA VAL A 32 1.74 7.03 -4.70
C VAL A 32 2.74 7.88 -5.47
N VAL A 33 3.86 7.29 -5.83
CA VAL A 33 4.94 7.99 -6.50
C VAL A 33 4.80 7.90 -8.01
N ASN A 34 4.42 6.73 -8.51
CA ASN A 34 4.35 6.50 -9.96
C ASN A 34 3.50 5.27 -10.24
N GLU A 35 3.20 5.06 -11.52
CA GLU A 35 2.53 3.86 -12.00
C GLU A 35 3.30 3.37 -13.22
N ILE A 36 3.75 2.12 -13.18
CA ILE A 36 4.54 1.53 -14.24
C ILE A 36 3.95 0.17 -14.60
N ALA A 37 3.54 0.00 -15.85
CA ALA A 37 3.04 -1.28 -16.38
C ALA A 37 1.90 -1.87 -15.53
N GLY A 38 1.02 -1.02 -15.03
CA GLY A 38 -0.12 -1.46 -14.22
C GLY A 38 0.19 -1.66 -12.74
N ASN A 39 1.44 -1.47 -12.34
CA ASN A 39 1.83 -1.54 -10.93
C ASN A 39 1.94 -0.14 -10.36
N LEU A 40 1.49 0.02 -9.11
CA LEU A 40 1.67 1.28 -8.40
C LEU A 40 2.96 1.25 -7.62
N ILE A 41 3.75 2.29 -7.78
CA ILE A 41 4.95 2.48 -6.96
C ILE A 41 4.55 3.35 -5.79
N VAL A 42 4.57 2.78 -4.61
CA VAL A 42 4.08 3.42 -3.41
C VAL A 42 5.24 3.60 -2.44
N GLN A 43 5.37 4.79 -1.89
CA GLN A 43 6.33 5.05 -0.84
C GLN A 43 5.65 4.92 0.51
N VAL A 44 6.20 4.06 1.36
CA VAL A 44 5.75 3.89 2.73
C VAL A 44 6.99 3.95 3.62
N LYS A 45 6.97 4.84 4.61
CA LYS A 45 8.15 5.13 5.43
C LYS A 45 9.30 5.57 4.53
N GLN A 46 10.41 4.86 4.55
CA GLN A 46 11.57 5.19 3.74
C GLN A 46 11.77 4.21 2.58
N SER A 47 10.76 3.42 2.27
CA SER A 47 10.85 2.39 1.24
C SER A 47 9.89 2.67 0.11
N ARG A 48 10.27 2.28 -1.10
CA ARG A 48 9.39 2.31 -2.26
C ARG A 48 9.08 0.88 -2.65
N ILE A 49 7.80 0.59 -2.82
CA ILE A 49 7.33 -0.77 -3.04
C ILE A 49 6.39 -0.76 -4.23
N ALA A 50 6.59 -1.69 -5.14
CA ALA A 50 5.69 -1.87 -6.28
C ALA A 50 4.56 -2.80 -5.88
N LEU A 51 3.32 -2.35 -6.06
CA LEU A 51 2.14 -3.15 -5.79
C LEU A 51 1.37 -3.36 -7.09
N ASP A 52 0.98 -4.60 -7.37
CA ASP A 52 0.06 -4.83 -8.47
C ASP A 52 -1.35 -4.39 -8.05
N ARG A 53 -2.28 -4.40 -9.01
CA ARG A 53 -3.64 -3.95 -8.74
C ARG A 53 -4.33 -4.77 -7.67
N THR A 54 -4.09 -6.07 -7.66
CA THR A 54 -4.71 -6.96 -6.69
C THR A 54 -4.31 -6.56 -5.28
N MET A 55 -3.02 -6.33 -5.07
CA MET A 55 -2.53 -5.93 -3.74
C MET A 55 -2.94 -4.50 -3.40
N ALA A 56 -2.87 -3.59 -4.37
CA ALA A 56 -3.25 -2.20 -4.13
C ALA A 56 -4.72 -2.06 -3.75
N ASN A 57 -5.58 -2.90 -4.33
CA ASN A 57 -7.01 -2.87 -4.03
C ASN A 57 -7.34 -3.34 -2.62
N ARG A 58 -6.39 -3.98 -1.94
CA ARG A 58 -6.58 -4.42 -0.56
C ARG A 58 -6.37 -3.29 0.46
N ILE A 59 -5.76 -2.20 0.01
CA ILE A 59 -5.42 -1.08 0.89
C ILE A 59 -6.42 0.05 0.68
N MET A 60 -7.17 0.35 1.72
CA MET A 60 -8.16 1.43 1.69
C MET A 60 -7.56 2.66 2.33
N VAL A 61 -7.59 3.76 1.60
CA VAL A 61 -7.03 5.03 2.08
C VAL A 61 -8.11 6.09 2.14
N GLY A 62 -7.88 7.06 2.98
CA GLY A 62 -8.80 8.17 3.13
C GLY A 62 -8.16 9.52 2.85
#